data_e3ab0b6abbab3b77f90a410f348c2497
#
_entry.id   e3ab0b6abbab3b77f90a410f348c2497
#
_cell.length_a   1.000
_cell.length_b   1.000
_cell.length_c   1.000
_cell.angle_alpha   90.00
_cell.angle_beta   90.00
_cell.angle_gamma   90.00
#
_symmetry.space_group_name_H-M   'P 1'
#
loop_
_entity.id
_entity.type
_entity.pdbx_description
1 polymer ?
#
loop_
_entity_poly.entity_id
_entity_poly.type
_entity_poly.pdbx_seq_one_letter_code
_entity_poly.pdbx_strand_id
1 'polypeptide(L)'
;MMERPKSLPADKRRAATVETVIELAAEQNPSSITTAAIAKHMQVTQGSLFRHFASKDAIWEAVMVWVSDRLLKRVDHSAEGISSPVAAMEAMFMTHVEFIAEHPGVPRMMFGELQRAEPTAAKSMVQILLKRYGERLHVLIEKGKQEGEFSLTLDNEAAVTLFIGTVQGLVMQSLLAGDVTRILNDAPRVFAIYKRGIGSSL
;
A
#
# COMPACT_ATOMS: atom_id res chain seq x y z
N MET A 1 25.81 10.35 36.00
CA MET A 1 24.38 9.97 36.13
C MET A 1 23.78 10.07 34.74
N MET A 2 23.65 8.97 34.00
CA MET A 2 23.10 8.97 32.66
C MET A 2 21.58 9.15 32.76
N GLU A 3 21.06 10.23 32.19
CA GLU A 3 19.62 10.42 32.08
C GLU A 3 19.00 9.26 31.29
N ARG A 4 18.04 8.59 31.88
CA ARG A 4 17.21 7.61 31.16
C ARG A 4 16.47 8.33 30.04
N PRO A 5 16.58 7.89 28.78
CA PRO A 5 15.83 8.52 27.69
C PRO A 5 14.34 8.50 28.04
N LYS A 6 13.68 9.67 27.97
CA LYS A 6 12.24 9.84 28.20
C LYS A 6 11.48 8.81 27.35
N SER A 7 10.68 7.98 28.02
CA SER A 7 9.83 6.99 27.35
C SER A 7 8.91 7.70 26.36
N LEU A 8 9.00 7.33 25.09
CA LEU A 8 8.06 7.82 24.05
C LEU A 8 6.63 7.46 24.45
N PRO A 9 5.63 8.35 24.17
CA PRO A 9 4.21 8.02 24.30
C PRO A 9 3.86 6.71 23.57
N ALA A 10 2.84 5.99 24.04
CA ALA A 10 2.45 4.69 23.53
C ALA A 10 2.22 4.70 22.01
N ASP A 11 1.50 5.72 21.50
CA ASP A 11 1.19 5.84 20.06
C ASP A 11 2.45 6.07 19.22
N LYS A 12 3.37 6.91 19.70
CA LYS A 12 4.66 7.12 19.00
C LYS A 12 5.50 5.85 18.98
N ARG A 13 5.42 5.05 20.06
CA ARG A 13 6.14 3.77 20.09
C ARG A 13 5.53 2.74 19.15
N ARG A 14 4.20 2.69 19.06
CA ARG A 14 3.52 1.84 18.08
C ARG A 14 3.88 2.23 16.64
N ALA A 15 3.86 3.53 16.31
CA ALA A 15 4.26 4.03 15.00
C ALA A 15 5.72 3.66 14.67
N ALA A 16 6.66 3.92 15.59
CA ALA A 16 8.06 3.55 15.39
C ALA A 16 8.27 2.04 15.20
N THR A 17 7.47 1.20 15.86
CA THR A 17 7.52 -0.26 15.65
C THR A 17 7.08 -0.62 14.24
N VAL A 18 6.00 -0.02 13.75
CA VAL A 18 5.47 -0.25 12.39
C VAL A 18 6.53 0.16 11.34
N GLU A 19 7.12 1.35 11.47
CA GLU A 19 8.15 1.85 10.58
C GLU A 19 9.37 0.91 10.56
N THR A 20 9.86 0.51 11.74
CA THR A 20 10.95 -0.48 11.86
C THR A 20 10.66 -1.80 11.13
N VAL A 21 9.42 -2.31 11.22
CA VAL A 21 9.06 -3.56 10.54
C VAL A 21 9.07 -3.38 9.02
N ILE A 22 8.60 -2.24 8.51
CA ILE A 22 8.63 -1.92 7.08
C ILE A 22 10.07 -1.81 6.57
N GLU A 23 10.96 -1.16 7.33
CA GLU A 23 12.39 -1.06 7.02
C GLU A 23 13.05 -2.46 6.98
N LEU A 24 12.85 -3.27 8.00
CA LEU A 24 13.38 -4.64 8.03
C LEU A 24 12.83 -5.50 6.88
N ALA A 25 11.56 -5.32 6.51
CA ALA A 25 10.95 -6.05 5.39
C ALA A 25 11.48 -5.59 4.01
N ALA A 26 12.07 -4.41 3.92
CA ALA A 26 12.78 -3.97 2.71
C ALA A 26 14.09 -4.74 2.51
N GLU A 27 14.75 -5.15 3.60
CA GLU A 27 16.08 -5.76 3.58
C GLU A 27 16.05 -7.28 3.62
N GLN A 28 15.04 -7.89 4.26
CA GLN A 28 14.97 -9.34 4.47
C GLN A 28 13.57 -9.90 4.24
N ASN A 29 13.46 -11.24 4.18
CA ASN A 29 12.17 -11.89 4.04
C ASN A 29 11.28 -11.59 5.27
N PRO A 30 10.05 -11.08 5.09
CA PRO A 30 9.13 -10.79 6.19
C PRO A 30 8.87 -11.97 7.13
N SER A 31 8.86 -13.20 6.62
CA SER A 31 8.69 -14.41 7.45
C SER A 31 9.82 -14.60 8.47
N SER A 32 11.04 -14.15 8.12
CA SER A 32 12.25 -14.25 8.96
C SER A 32 12.32 -13.16 10.03
N ILE A 33 11.52 -12.09 9.94
CA ILE A 33 11.52 -11.01 10.92
C ILE A 33 10.93 -11.51 12.24
N THR A 34 11.77 -11.53 13.28
CA THR A 34 11.37 -11.92 14.64
C THR A 34 11.12 -10.70 15.50
N THR A 35 10.32 -10.86 16.57
CA THR A 35 10.12 -9.78 17.56
C THR A 35 11.43 -9.41 18.27
N ALA A 36 12.38 -10.33 18.37
CA ALA A 36 13.72 -10.04 18.87
C ALA A 36 14.52 -9.15 17.91
N ALA A 37 14.43 -9.39 16.59
CA ALA A 37 15.05 -8.55 15.57
C ALA A 37 14.47 -7.13 15.58
N ILE A 38 13.13 -7.01 15.66
CA ILE A 38 12.45 -5.71 15.78
C ILE A 38 12.94 -4.96 17.02
N ALA A 39 12.92 -5.60 18.20
CA ALA A 39 13.36 -5.00 19.45
C ALA A 39 14.83 -4.56 19.40
N LYS A 40 15.70 -5.38 18.80
CA LYS A 40 17.12 -5.06 18.60
C LYS A 40 17.30 -3.83 17.70
N HIS A 41 16.59 -3.77 16.56
CA HIS A 41 16.65 -2.63 15.63
C HIS A 41 16.20 -1.33 16.31
N MET A 42 15.14 -1.39 17.10
CA MET A 42 14.60 -0.26 17.88
C MET A 42 15.44 0.06 19.14
N GLN A 43 16.48 -0.71 19.47
CA GLN A 43 17.28 -0.57 20.69
C GLN A 43 16.45 -0.65 21.97
N VAL A 44 15.44 -1.52 22.00
CA VAL A 44 14.58 -1.76 23.17
C VAL A 44 14.61 -3.25 23.56
N THR A 45 14.03 -3.57 24.72
CA THR A 45 13.83 -4.98 25.10
C THR A 45 12.59 -5.55 24.41
N GLN A 46 12.58 -6.85 24.15
CA GLN A 46 11.42 -7.57 23.63
C GLN A 46 10.19 -7.42 24.54
N GLY A 47 10.39 -7.40 25.88
CA GLY A 47 9.33 -7.13 26.84
C GLY A 47 8.74 -5.72 26.71
N SER A 48 9.53 -4.72 26.27
CA SER A 48 9.00 -3.39 25.96
C SER A 48 8.10 -3.40 24.73
N LEU A 49 8.43 -4.20 23.71
CA LEU A 49 7.60 -4.38 22.51
C LEU A 49 6.25 -4.99 22.86
N PHE A 50 6.25 -6.06 23.68
CA PHE A 50 5.03 -6.77 24.09
C PHE A 50 4.10 -5.98 25.03
N ARG A 51 4.55 -4.85 25.58
CA ARG A 51 3.65 -3.91 26.28
C ARG A 51 2.70 -3.17 25.32
N HIS A 52 3.06 -3.09 24.03
CA HIS A 52 2.32 -2.36 23.01
C HIS A 52 1.63 -3.27 21.99
N PHE A 53 2.08 -4.50 21.85
CA PHE A 53 1.55 -5.48 20.91
C PHE A 53 1.46 -6.84 21.58
N ALA A 54 0.28 -7.46 21.55
CA ALA A 54 0.04 -8.75 22.18
C ALA A 54 0.81 -9.92 21.51
N SER A 55 1.12 -9.79 20.22
CA SER A 55 1.77 -10.83 19.42
C SER A 55 2.48 -10.25 18.21
N LYS A 56 3.24 -11.08 17.48
CA LYS A 56 3.79 -10.73 16.18
C LYS A 56 2.67 -10.42 15.16
N ASP A 57 1.59 -11.20 15.18
CA ASP A 57 0.46 -10.97 14.27
C ASP A 57 -0.21 -9.61 14.52
N ALA A 58 -0.30 -9.17 15.78
CA ALA A 58 -0.79 -7.82 16.11
C ALA A 58 0.10 -6.70 15.57
N ILE A 59 1.42 -6.95 15.43
CA ILE A 59 2.34 -6.00 14.77
C ILE A 59 2.06 -5.98 13.27
N TRP A 60 1.90 -7.16 12.63
CA TRP A 60 1.59 -7.27 11.20
C TRP A 60 0.26 -6.59 10.84
N GLU A 61 -0.77 -6.81 11.67
CA GLU A 61 -2.06 -6.12 11.55
C GLU A 61 -1.85 -4.59 11.60
N ALA A 62 -1.10 -4.09 12.57
CA ALA A 62 -0.83 -2.66 12.72
C ALA A 62 -0.07 -2.08 11.50
N VAL A 63 0.84 -2.85 10.89
CA VAL A 63 1.49 -2.46 9.63
C VAL A 63 0.45 -2.32 8.52
N MET A 64 -0.46 -3.29 8.35
CA MET A 64 -1.48 -3.24 7.29
C MET A 64 -2.49 -2.10 7.52
N VAL A 65 -2.84 -1.79 8.77
CA VAL A 65 -3.64 -0.61 9.11
C VAL A 65 -2.91 0.67 8.69
N TRP A 66 -1.64 0.81 9.07
CA TRP A 66 -0.82 1.97 8.72
C TRP A 66 -0.70 2.15 7.20
N VAL A 67 -0.46 1.05 6.46
CA VAL A 67 -0.39 1.06 4.99
C VAL A 67 -1.72 1.54 4.40
N SER A 68 -2.84 0.97 4.88
CA SER A 68 -4.19 1.33 4.41
C SER A 68 -4.46 2.81 4.60
N ASP A 69 -4.24 3.32 5.81
CA ASP A 69 -4.55 4.71 6.14
C ASP A 69 -3.65 5.69 5.38
N ARG A 70 -2.34 5.40 5.29
CA ARG A 70 -1.40 6.27 4.58
C ARG A 70 -1.62 6.27 3.08
N LEU A 71 -1.78 5.09 2.46
CA LEU A 71 -1.99 5.00 1.03
C LEU A 71 -3.32 5.67 0.63
N LEU A 72 -4.43 5.33 1.30
CA LEU A 72 -5.74 5.91 0.96
C LEU A 72 -5.75 7.42 1.13
N LYS A 73 -5.16 7.94 2.21
CA LYS A 73 -5.04 9.39 2.40
C LYS A 73 -4.23 10.07 1.29
N ARG A 74 -3.11 9.46 0.85
CA ARG A 74 -2.28 10.03 -0.21
C ARG A 74 -2.99 10.03 -1.56
N VAL A 75 -3.66 8.93 -1.92
CA VAL A 75 -4.38 8.85 -3.20
C VAL A 75 -5.61 9.76 -3.20
N ASP A 76 -6.31 9.92 -2.08
CA ASP A 76 -7.41 10.88 -1.95
C ASP A 76 -6.90 12.31 -2.19
N HIS A 77 -5.81 12.68 -1.50
CA HIS A 77 -5.21 14.01 -1.65
C HIS A 77 -4.68 14.28 -3.08
N SER A 78 -4.13 13.27 -3.74
CA SER A 78 -3.62 13.42 -5.12
C SER A 78 -4.72 13.68 -6.15
N ALA A 79 -5.95 13.29 -5.86
CA ALA A 79 -7.11 13.50 -6.74
C ALA A 79 -7.89 14.79 -6.41
N GLU A 80 -7.58 15.46 -5.29
CA GLU A 80 -8.27 16.69 -4.87
C GLU A 80 -8.10 17.81 -5.89
N GLY A 81 -9.20 18.46 -6.25
CA GLY A 81 -9.21 19.60 -7.18
C GLY A 81 -9.01 19.24 -8.65
N ILE A 82 -8.83 17.96 -9.00
CA ILE A 82 -8.73 17.51 -10.38
C ILE A 82 -10.16 17.30 -10.94
N SER A 83 -10.53 18.06 -11.94
CA SER A 83 -11.88 17.98 -12.55
C SER A 83 -12.05 16.73 -13.41
N SER A 84 -11.05 16.39 -14.25
CA SER A 84 -11.08 15.22 -15.14
C SER A 84 -10.94 13.91 -14.37
N PRO A 85 -11.93 12.99 -14.39
CA PRO A 85 -11.87 11.68 -13.79
C PRO A 85 -10.65 10.86 -14.21
N VAL A 86 -10.29 10.85 -15.48
CA VAL A 86 -9.12 10.11 -15.95
C VAL A 86 -7.81 10.69 -15.42
N ALA A 87 -7.72 12.02 -15.31
CA ALA A 87 -6.54 12.66 -14.72
C ALA A 87 -6.45 12.42 -13.22
N ALA A 88 -7.57 12.39 -12.49
CA ALA A 88 -7.63 12.01 -11.08
C ALA A 88 -7.17 10.55 -10.88
N MET A 89 -7.63 9.62 -11.72
CA MET A 89 -7.17 8.23 -11.69
C MET A 89 -5.67 8.10 -11.99
N GLU A 90 -5.15 8.91 -12.92
CA GLU A 90 -3.71 8.95 -13.23
C GLU A 90 -2.90 9.43 -12.00
N ALA A 91 -3.34 10.50 -11.35
CA ALA A 91 -2.70 11.01 -10.14
C ALA A 91 -2.72 9.97 -9.01
N MET A 92 -3.84 9.28 -8.80
CA MET A 92 -3.94 8.19 -7.83
C MET A 92 -2.98 7.03 -8.16
N PHE A 93 -2.86 6.67 -9.45
CA PHE A 93 -1.98 5.60 -9.92
C PHE A 93 -0.51 5.94 -9.64
N MET A 94 -0.06 7.13 -10.02
CA MET A 94 1.33 7.57 -9.82
C MET A 94 1.65 7.69 -8.32
N THR A 95 0.75 8.27 -7.52
CA THR A 95 0.91 8.38 -6.06
C THR A 95 1.02 7.00 -5.38
N HIS A 96 0.25 6.01 -5.85
CA HIS A 96 0.35 4.64 -5.33
C HIS A 96 1.72 4.03 -5.66
N VAL A 97 2.19 4.21 -6.88
CA VAL A 97 3.51 3.72 -7.33
C VAL A 97 4.65 4.39 -6.56
N GLU A 98 4.57 5.70 -6.32
CA GLU A 98 5.52 6.44 -5.50
C GLU A 98 5.54 5.92 -4.06
N PHE A 99 4.36 5.69 -3.46
CA PHE A 99 4.25 5.12 -2.13
C PHE A 99 4.95 3.76 -2.01
N ILE A 100 4.83 2.91 -3.04
CA ILE A 100 5.51 1.61 -3.08
C ILE A 100 7.03 1.77 -3.19
N ALA A 101 7.51 2.70 -4.03
CA ALA A 101 8.93 2.96 -4.19
C ALA A 101 9.57 3.51 -2.89
N GLU A 102 8.84 4.36 -2.15
CA GLU A 102 9.26 4.88 -0.85
C GLU A 102 9.25 3.82 0.26
N HIS A 103 8.41 2.79 0.13
CA HIS A 103 8.22 1.76 1.16
C HIS A 103 8.38 0.34 0.59
N PRO A 104 9.57 -0.05 0.12
CA PRO A 104 9.80 -1.32 -0.58
C PRO A 104 9.52 -2.58 0.28
N GLY A 105 9.48 -2.45 1.60
CA GLY A 105 9.06 -3.50 2.51
C GLY A 105 7.57 -3.82 2.47
N VAL A 106 6.72 -2.84 2.14
CA VAL A 106 5.26 -2.98 2.13
C VAL A 106 4.79 -4.07 1.16
N PRO A 107 5.16 -4.06 -0.14
CA PRO A 107 4.73 -5.11 -1.05
C PRO A 107 5.24 -6.49 -0.65
N ARG A 108 6.46 -6.60 -0.11
CA ARG A 108 6.99 -7.89 0.37
C ARG A 108 6.14 -8.44 1.52
N MET A 109 5.73 -7.60 2.45
CA MET A 109 4.87 -8.00 3.56
C MET A 109 3.48 -8.41 3.07
N MET A 110 2.88 -7.64 2.16
CA MET A 110 1.57 -7.97 1.58
C MET A 110 1.60 -9.33 0.86
N PHE A 111 2.59 -9.57 0.00
CA PHE A 111 2.72 -10.87 -0.68
C PHE A 111 2.99 -12.01 0.30
N GLY A 112 3.76 -11.78 1.36
CA GLY A 112 3.97 -12.76 2.43
C GLY A 112 2.67 -13.16 3.13
N GLU A 113 1.78 -12.19 3.43
CA GLU A 113 0.47 -12.46 4.03
C GLU A 113 -0.48 -13.19 3.07
N LEU A 114 -0.46 -12.87 1.78
CA LEU A 114 -1.29 -13.54 0.79
C LEU A 114 -0.94 -15.04 0.62
N GLN A 115 0.31 -15.43 0.90
CA GLN A 115 0.74 -16.84 0.83
C GLN A 115 0.27 -17.67 2.04
N ARG A 116 -0.17 -17.06 3.13
CA ARG A 116 -0.70 -17.79 4.29
C ARG A 116 -2.04 -18.42 3.92
N ALA A 117 -2.22 -19.71 4.21
CA ALA A 117 -3.47 -20.42 3.92
C ALA A 117 -4.61 -19.94 4.84
N GLU A 118 -4.28 -19.72 6.13
CA GLU A 118 -5.27 -19.30 7.11
C GLU A 118 -5.65 -17.82 6.96
N PRO A 119 -6.89 -17.45 7.36
CA PRO A 119 -7.29 -16.06 7.50
C PRO A 119 -6.50 -15.41 8.66
N THR A 120 -5.91 -14.24 8.39
CA THR A 120 -5.23 -13.42 9.42
C THR A 120 -5.87 -12.04 9.48
N ALA A 121 -5.73 -11.36 10.62
CA ALA A 121 -6.18 -9.97 10.75
C ALA A 121 -5.47 -9.06 9.72
N ALA A 122 -4.17 -9.26 9.50
CA ALA A 122 -3.41 -8.54 8.47
C ALA A 122 -3.99 -8.78 7.06
N LYS A 123 -4.32 -10.03 6.70
CA LYS A 123 -4.94 -10.36 5.41
C LYS A 123 -6.31 -9.71 5.25
N SER A 124 -7.11 -9.68 6.31
CA SER A 124 -8.41 -8.99 6.32
C SER A 124 -8.25 -7.48 6.09
N MET A 125 -7.22 -6.85 6.65
CA MET A 125 -6.92 -5.44 6.41
C MET A 125 -6.53 -5.15 4.96
N VAL A 126 -5.79 -6.05 4.29
CA VAL A 126 -5.51 -5.96 2.86
C VAL A 126 -6.81 -6.01 2.04
N GLN A 127 -7.73 -6.91 2.37
CA GLN A 127 -9.04 -6.99 1.70
C GLN A 127 -9.84 -5.70 1.88
N ILE A 128 -9.85 -5.12 3.09
CA ILE A 128 -10.53 -3.84 3.37
C ILE A 128 -9.88 -2.71 2.56
N LEU A 129 -8.55 -2.66 2.48
CA LEU A 129 -7.83 -1.67 1.67
C LEU A 129 -8.24 -1.76 0.20
N LEU A 130 -8.21 -2.97 -0.39
CA LEU A 130 -8.57 -3.17 -1.80
C LEU A 130 -10.02 -2.77 -2.08
N LYS A 131 -10.96 -3.11 -1.18
CA LYS A 131 -12.36 -2.70 -1.29
C LYS A 131 -12.50 -1.18 -1.27
N ARG A 132 -11.92 -0.50 -0.27
CA ARG A 132 -11.98 0.97 -0.16
C ARG A 132 -11.32 1.68 -1.33
N TYR A 133 -10.25 1.12 -1.86
CA TYR A 133 -9.60 1.67 -3.05
C TYR A 133 -10.49 1.52 -4.28
N GLY A 134 -11.09 0.33 -4.47
CA GLY A 134 -12.02 0.06 -5.56
C GLY A 134 -13.25 0.96 -5.54
N GLU A 135 -13.81 1.26 -4.35
CA GLU A 135 -14.93 2.19 -4.19
C GLU A 135 -14.60 3.60 -4.73
N ARG A 136 -13.37 4.09 -4.49
CA ARG A 136 -12.91 5.39 -5.03
C ARG A 136 -12.81 5.39 -6.55
N LEU A 137 -12.21 4.34 -7.09
CA LEU A 137 -12.09 4.19 -8.54
C LEU A 137 -13.47 4.09 -9.20
N HIS A 138 -14.40 3.36 -8.59
CA HIS A 138 -15.78 3.21 -9.09
C HIS A 138 -16.48 4.57 -9.21
N VAL A 139 -16.34 5.44 -8.19
CA VAL A 139 -16.91 6.80 -8.22
C VAL A 139 -16.31 7.62 -9.37
N LEU A 140 -15.00 7.55 -9.59
CA LEU A 140 -14.34 8.27 -10.69
C LEU A 140 -14.74 7.72 -12.06
N ILE A 141 -14.90 6.39 -12.19
CA ILE A 141 -15.33 5.77 -13.44
C ILE A 141 -16.76 6.19 -13.78
N GLU A 142 -17.69 6.16 -12.81
CA GLU A 142 -19.05 6.62 -13.03
C GLU A 142 -19.13 8.10 -13.44
N LYS A 143 -18.35 8.95 -12.76
CA LYS A 143 -18.22 10.36 -13.13
C LYS A 143 -17.67 10.53 -14.56
N GLY A 144 -16.63 9.76 -14.92
CA GLY A 144 -16.04 9.82 -16.26
C GLY A 144 -16.98 9.37 -17.37
N LYS A 145 -17.87 8.40 -17.10
CA LYS A 145 -18.96 8.05 -18.03
C LYS A 145 -19.93 9.20 -18.23
N GLN A 146 -20.34 9.87 -17.14
CA GLN A 146 -21.26 11.01 -17.20
C GLN A 146 -20.66 12.21 -17.96
N GLU A 147 -19.34 12.40 -17.84
CA GLU A 147 -18.62 13.49 -18.51
C GLU A 147 -18.11 13.12 -19.91
N GLY A 148 -18.34 11.88 -20.37
CA GLY A 148 -17.97 11.41 -21.70
C GLY A 148 -16.46 11.06 -21.86
N GLU A 149 -15.71 11.02 -20.76
CA GLU A 149 -14.30 10.58 -20.78
C GLU A 149 -14.17 9.06 -20.96
N PHE A 150 -15.16 8.31 -20.47
CA PHE A 150 -15.21 6.86 -20.57
C PHE A 150 -16.45 6.39 -21.35
N SER A 151 -16.32 5.21 -21.97
CA SER A 151 -17.45 4.57 -22.63
C SER A 151 -18.58 4.28 -21.63
N LEU A 152 -19.83 4.59 -22.00
CA LEU A 152 -21.02 4.25 -21.19
C LEU A 152 -21.16 2.73 -20.99
N THR A 153 -20.60 1.92 -21.88
CA THR A 153 -20.63 0.45 -21.81
C THR A 153 -19.43 -0.15 -21.07
N LEU A 154 -18.52 0.70 -20.54
CA LEU A 154 -17.37 0.23 -19.75
C LEU A 154 -17.85 -0.55 -18.53
N ASP A 155 -17.34 -1.77 -18.35
CA ASP A 155 -17.55 -2.54 -17.13
C ASP A 155 -16.69 -1.96 -16.01
N ASN A 156 -17.33 -1.38 -15.02
CA ASN A 156 -16.65 -0.71 -13.90
C ASN A 156 -15.82 -1.67 -13.06
N GLU A 157 -16.35 -2.85 -12.76
CA GLU A 157 -15.65 -3.83 -11.94
C GLU A 157 -14.41 -4.36 -12.65
N ALA A 158 -14.52 -4.62 -13.94
CA ALA A 158 -13.39 -5.01 -14.78
C ALA A 158 -12.34 -3.90 -14.86
N ALA A 159 -12.74 -2.64 -15.03
CA ALA A 159 -11.84 -1.49 -15.06
C ALA A 159 -11.12 -1.26 -13.73
N VAL A 160 -11.82 -1.40 -12.60
CA VAL A 160 -11.24 -1.34 -11.25
C VAL A 160 -10.25 -2.49 -11.04
N THR A 161 -10.64 -3.70 -11.41
CA THR A 161 -9.78 -4.89 -11.30
C THR A 161 -8.52 -4.74 -12.14
N LEU A 162 -8.65 -4.22 -13.37
CA LEU A 162 -7.52 -3.97 -14.26
C LEU A 162 -6.59 -2.90 -13.70
N PHE A 163 -7.12 -1.81 -13.13
CA PHE A 163 -6.33 -0.76 -12.49
C PHE A 163 -5.46 -1.33 -11.35
N ILE A 164 -6.10 -2.00 -10.40
CA ILE A 164 -5.42 -2.58 -9.23
C ILE A 164 -4.45 -3.68 -9.67
N GLY A 165 -4.87 -4.55 -10.58
CA GLY A 165 -4.04 -5.62 -11.13
C GLY A 165 -2.82 -5.09 -11.89
N THR A 166 -2.96 -3.95 -12.55
CA THR A 166 -1.85 -3.28 -13.22
C THR A 166 -0.79 -2.81 -12.23
N VAL A 167 -1.18 -2.17 -11.13
CA VAL A 167 -0.24 -1.81 -10.05
C VAL A 167 0.42 -3.06 -9.47
N GLN A 168 -0.36 -4.10 -9.16
CA GLN A 168 0.16 -5.36 -8.62
C GLN A 168 1.16 -6.04 -9.58
N GLY A 169 0.88 -6.01 -10.88
CA GLY A 169 1.78 -6.51 -11.91
C GLY A 169 3.11 -5.76 -11.97
N LEU A 170 3.06 -4.43 -11.92
CA LEU A 170 4.26 -3.58 -11.87
C LEU A 170 5.10 -3.86 -10.62
N VAL A 171 4.45 -4.00 -9.46
CA VAL A 171 5.12 -4.39 -8.20
C VAL A 171 5.81 -5.74 -8.33
N MET A 172 5.11 -6.75 -8.84
CA MET A 172 5.67 -8.09 -9.02
C MET A 172 6.89 -8.07 -9.94
N GLN A 173 6.80 -7.36 -11.07
CA GLN A 173 7.92 -7.23 -12.02
C GLN A 173 9.13 -6.52 -11.38
N SER A 174 8.90 -5.48 -10.60
CA SER A 174 9.97 -4.75 -9.91
C SER A 174 10.65 -5.59 -8.82
N LEU A 175 9.88 -6.37 -8.06
CA LEU A 175 10.42 -7.31 -7.06
C LEU A 175 11.24 -8.43 -7.72
N LEU A 176 10.78 -8.99 -8.84
CA LEU A 176 11.52 -10.00 -9.61
C LEU A 176 12.83 -9.45 -10.19
N ALA A 177 12.83 -8.19 -10.58
CA ALA A 177 14.05 -7.52 -11.06
C ALA A 177 15.03 -7.14 -9.93
N GLY A 178 14.61 -7.25 -8.66
CA GLY A 178 15.42 -6.83 -7.49
C GLY A 178 15.54 -5.32 -7.31
N ASP A 179 14.79 -4.54 -8.08
CA ASP A 179 14.78 -3.07 -8.04
C ASP A 179 13.34 -2.53 -8.01
N VAL A 180 12.86 -2.20 -6.82
CA VAL A 180 11.49 -1.67 -6.64
C VAL A 180 11.33 -0.28 -7.25
N THR A 181 12.40 0.51 -7.38
CA THR A 181 12.31 1.87 -7.95
C THR A 181 12.04 1.87 -9.45
N ARG A 182 12.30 0.76 -10.15
CA ARG A 182 11.97 0.58 -11.56
C ARG A 182 10.49 0.83 -11.87
N ILE A 183 9.61 0.58 -10.90
CA ILE A 183 8.16 0.84 -11.05
C ILE A 183 7.86 2.29 -11.44
N LEU A 184 8.67 3.27 -11.01
CA LEU A 184 8.51 4.70 -11.33
C LEU A 184 8.68 4.99 -12.83
N ASN A 185 9.58 4.25 -13.50
CA ASN A 185 9.85 4.41 -14.93
C ASN A 185 8.79 3.72 -15.81
N ASP A 186 8.26 2.59 -15.34
CA ASP A 186 7.30 1.79 -16.11
C ASP A 186 5.86 2.31 -15.95
N ALA A 187 5.51 2.85 -14.79
CA ALA A 187 4.14 3.25 -14.43
C ALA A 187 3.47 4.22 -15.43
N PRO A 188 4.11 5.32 -15.89
CA PRO A 188 3.48 6.26 -16.82
C PRO A 188 3.13 5.59 -18.17
N ARG A 189 4.01 4.73 -18.67
CA ARG A 189 3.84 4.02 -19.93
C ARG A 189 2.70 3.00 -19.87
N VAL A 190 2.63 2.29 -18.73
CA VAL A 190 1.60 1.28 -18.48
C VAL A 190 0.24 1.95 -18.25
N PHE A 191 0.19 3.04 -17.47
CA PHE A 191 -1.04 3.80 -17.29
C PHE A 191 -1.56 4.39 -18.61
N ALA A 192 -0.69 4.84 -19.51
CA ALA A 192 -1.10 5.30 -20.83
C ALA A 192 -1.80 4.23 -21.66
N ILE A 193 -1.47 2.94 -21.48
CA ILE A 193 -2.17 1.81 -22.11
C ILE A 193 -3.54 1.61 -21.44
N TYR A 194 -3.58 1.60 -20.11
CA TYR A 194 -4.83 1.50 -19.35
C TYR A 194 -5.81 2.59 -19.76
N LYS A 195 -5.37 3.85 -19.76
CA LYS A 195 -6.16 5.02 -20.16
C LYS A 195 -6.79 4.86 -21.54
N ARG A 196 -6.02 4.37 -22.53
CA ARG A 196 -6.56 4.12 -23.87
C ARG A 196 -7.59 2.99 -23.92
N GLY A 197 -7.41 1.98 -23.05
CA GLY A 197 -8.32 0.84 -22.98
C GLY A 197 -9.68 1.15 -22.37
N ILE A 198 -9.75 2.16 -21.49
CA ILE A 198 -11.01 2.57 -20.82
C ILE A 198 -11.64 3.83 -21.42
N GLY A 199 -10.89 4.56 -22.26
CA GLY A 199 -11.38 5.79 -22.90
C GLY A 199 -12.57 5.55 -23.80
N SER A 200 -13.39 6.59 -24.01
CA SER A 200 -14.41 6.57 -25.07
C SER A 200 -13.71 6.47 -26.42
N SER A 201 -14.06 5.47 -27.21
CA SER A 201 -13.70 5.46 -28.64
C SER A 201 -14.43 6.64 -29.30
N LEU A 202 -13.67 7.63 -29.75
CA LEU A 202 -14.21 8.67 -30.64
C LEU A 202 -14.57 8.06 -31.98
#